data_4dd32ed007499657ff05c449b7dc959d
#
_entry.id   4dd32ed007499657ff05c449b7dc959d
#
_cell.length_a   1.000
_cell.length_b   1.000
_cell.length_c   1.000
_cell.angle_alpha   90.00
_cell.angle_beta   90.00
_cell.angle_gamma   90.00
#
_symmetry.space_group_name_H-M   'P 1'
#
loop_
_entity.id
_entity.type
_entity.pdbx_description
1 polymer ?
#
loop_
_entity_poly.entity_id
_entity_poly.type
_entity_poly.pdbx_seq_one_letter_code
_entity_poly.pdbx_strand_id
1 'polypeptide(L)'
;LVFSHLESLSENVKGQTGVILLVPSDYIAPQLGLLLGITKELGWPVSAMLDTGVAAALNATSTHVMHIEIYQHRWVMTAVTTGDHLQRTHSIAVGNRGWSSLMDQWATLLSDRFIAEHRYDPTHQAASEQALYDHIPVWLGDPNSPPSLDVGEASRTVSLSEAEWKSVCSEQIAELMNTLVGYIERNNLKGPVEVLLGHHAAHVPGIAQSLELIDGVVVTVMKSDSVSTAVRTHGDTIASLSADVTHVVQLPIGVDITPHTQHAPRATHLLCGSRAIRIDNSLDVIGIQNGRLVAGGNDPAFSLIQHGARTLLDPHRSVVLNGTATVDASDVVPGDVISLDSMDLMIISDA
;
A
#
# COMPACT_ATOMS: atom_id res chain seq x y z
N LEU A 1 0.72 7.45 29.59
CA LEU A 1 0.46 6.53 28.49
C LEU A 1 1.75 6.05 27.82
N VAL A 2 2.56 6.92 27.18
CA VAL A 2 3.80 6.51 26.49
C VAL A 2 4.78 5.86 27.44
N PHE A 3 5.02 6.44 28.62
CA PHE A 3 5.89 5.86 29.64
C PHE A 3 5.43 4.45 30.02
N SER A 4 4.15 4.29 30.38
CA SER A 4 3.61 2.97 30.81
C SER A 4 3.67 1.93 29.70
N HIS A 5 3.49 2.35 28.45
CA HIS A 5 3.63 1.46 27.31
C HIS A 5 5.08 1.00 27.12
N LEU A 6 6.05 1.92 27.12
CA LEU A 6 7.47 1.58 27.03
C LEU A 6 7.92 0.75 28.26
N GLU A 7 7.43 1.07 29.46
CA GLU A 7 7.69 0.28 30.66
C GLU A 7 7.26 -1.18 30.49
N SER A 8 6.10 -1.43 29.87
CA SER A 8 5.63 -2.79 29.59
C SER A 8 6.51 -3.58 28.62
N LEU A 9 7.30 -2.88 27.81
CA LEU A 9 8.26 -3.48 26.89
C LEU A 9 9.66 -3.69 27.51
N SER A 10 9.90 -3.19 28.73
CA SER A 10 11.25 -3.19 29.34
C SER A 10 11.82 -4.60 29.54
N GLU A 11 10.98 -5.61 29.75
CA GLU A 11 11.46 -7.01 29.85
C GLU A 11 12.08 -7.49 28.53
N ASN A 12 11.61 -7.00 27.37
CA ASN A 12 12.17 -7.34 26.05
C ASN A 12 13.54 -6.68 25.81
N VAL A 13 13.82 -5.58 26.53
CA VAL A 13 15.06 -4.79 26.41
C VAL A 13 16.11 -5.26 27.42
N LYS A 14 15.71 -5.99 28.45
CA LYS A 14 16.58 -6.45 29.52
C LYS A 14 17.72 -7.32 29.02
N GLY A 15 18.95 -6.94 29.34
CA GLY A 15 20.16 -7.65 28.92
C GLY A 15 20.62 -7.34 27.49
N GLN A 16 19.96 -6.45 26.78
CA GLN A 16 20.43 -5.97 25.49
C GLN A 16 21.59 -4.98 25.69
N THR A 17 22.55 -4.99 24.75
CA THR A 17 23.70 -4.09 24.75
C THR A 17 23.43 -2.77 24.03
N GLY A 18 22.40 -2.72 23.18
CA GLY A 18 21.98 -1.54 22.45
C GLY A 18 20.56 -1.65 21.92
N VAL A 19 19.87 -0.54 21.87
CA VAL A 19 18.51 -0.40 21.35
C VAL A 19 18.49 0.69 20.30
N ILE A 20 17.99 0.39 19.11
CA ILE A 20 17.73 1.37 18.06
C ILE A 20 16.22 1.68 18.10
N LEU A 21 15.86 2.93 18.33
CA LEU A 21 14.48 3.40 18.30
C LEU A 21 14.12 3.79 16.87
N LEU A 22 13.11 3.17 16.29
CA LEU A 22 12.50 3.64 15.05
C LEU A 22 11.52 4.77 15.37
N VAL A 23 11.75 5.93 14.79
CA VAL A 23 10.96 7.13 15.07
C VAL A 23 10.28 7.66 13.83
N PRO A 24 9.01 8.11 13.91
CA PRO A 24 8.32 8.71 12.79
C PRO A 24 9.12 9.85 12.16
N SER A 25 9.14 9.90 10.83
CA SER A 25 9.98 10.85 10.09
C SER A 25 9.59 12.32 10.29
N ASP A 26 8.39 12.58 10.79
CA ASP A 26 7.90 13.93 11.09
C ASP A 26 8.12 14.36 12.56
N TYR A 27 8.80 13.53 13.36
CA TYR A 27 9.14 13.92 14.74
C TYR A 27 10.14 15.07 14.74
N ILE A 28 9.82 16.07 15.56
CA ILE A 28 10.67 17.24 15.80
C ILE A 28 11.51 17.06 17.07
N ALA A 29 12.53 17.89 17.24
CA ALA A 29 13.48 17.79 18.35
C ALA A 29 12.84 17.66 19.75
N PRO A 30 11.75 18.39 20.11
CA PRO A 30 11.09 18.20 21.41
C PRO A 30 10.50 16.82 21.63
N GLN A 31 9.93 16.19 20.57
CA GLN A 31 9.35 14.84 20.67
C GLN A 31 10.45 13.78 20.79
N LEU A 32 11.54 13.94 20.02
CA LEU A 32 12.71 13.07 20.11
C LEU A 32 13.35 13.17 21.49
N GLY A 33 13.51 14.39 22.04
CA GLY A 33 14.04 14.62 23.37
C GLY A 33 13.17 14.02 24.49
N LEU A 34 11.84 14.11 24.34
CA LEU A 34 10.92 13.49 25.29
C LEU A 34 11.04 11.95 25.26
N LEU A 35 11.07 11.35 24.06
CA LEU A 35 11.21 9.91 23.90
C LEU A 35 12.54 9.43 24.50
N LEU A 36 13.64 10.12 24.21
CA LEU A 36 14.95 9.80 24.78
C LEU A 36 14.97 9.95 26.32
N GLY A 37 14.30 10.98 26.86
CA GLY A 37 14.17 11.16 28.30
C GLY A 37 13.43 10.01 28.97
N ILE A 38 12.33 9.55 28.37
CA ILE A 38 11.54 8.41 28.88
C ILE A 38 12.38 7.12 28.85
N THR A 39 13.04 6.82 27.73
CA THR A 39 13.85 5.60 27.62
C THR A 39 15.07 5.61 28.55
N LYS A 40 15.64 6.77 28.81
CA LYS A 40 16.71 6.95 29.79
C LYS A 40 16.22 6.69 31.23
N GLU A 41 15.02 7.16 31.59
CA GLU A 41 14.42 6.91 32.90
C GLU A 41 14.12 5.42 33.08
N LEU A 42 13.75 4.71 32.02
CA LEU A 42 13.55 3.27 32.02
C LEU A 42 14.86 2.46 31.97
N GLY A 43 16.02 3.12 31.90
CA GLY A 43 17.32 2.47 31.85
C GLY A 43 17.63 1.73 30.54
N TRP A 44 16.97 2.13 29.44
CA TRP A 44 17.22 1.48 28.15
C TRP A 44 18.56 1.94 27.56
N PRO A 45 19.39 1.01 27.03
CA PRO A 45 20.67 1.35 26.39
C PRO A 45 20.46 1.80 24.95
N VAL A 46 19.82 2.96 24.76
CA VAL A 46 19.54 3.49 23.42
C VAL A 46 20.84 3.87 22.74
N SER A 47 21.11 3.32 21.56
CA SER A 47 22.27 3.60 20.73
C SER A 47 21.99 4.63 19.63
N ALA A 48 20.78 4.61 19.05
CA ALA A 48 20.39 5.54 18.00
C ALA A 48 18.87 5.71 17.95
N MET A 49 18.42 6.83 17.40
CA MET A 49 17.05 7.05 16.95
C MET A 49 17.06 7.11 15.42
N LEU A 50 16.56 6.08 14.76
CA LEU A 50 16.57 5.97 13.31
C LEU A 50 15.22 6.40 12.73
N ASP A 51 15.26 7.26 11.74
CA ASP A 51 14.10 7.67 10.95
C ASP A 51 13.44 6.45 10.26
N THR A 52 12.11 6.30 10.43
CA THR A 52 11.38 5.14 9.91
C THR A 52 11.42 5.06 8.38
N GLY A 53 11.36 6.20 7.69
CA GLY A 53 11.45 6.22 6.23
C GLY A 53 12.83 5.81 5.73
N VAL A 54 13.90 6.22 6.40
CA VAL A 54 15.28 5.78 6.09
C VAL A 54 15.44 4.29 6.39
N ALA A 55 14.88 3.82 7.50
CA ALA A 55 14.88 2.40 7.85
C ALA A 55 14.12 1.55 6.80
N ALA A 56 12.97 2.03 6.34
CA ALA A 56 12.20 1.38 5.30
C ALA A 56 12.97 1.28 3.98
N ALA A 57 13.73 2.34 3.63
CA ALA A 57 14.51 2.40 2.39
C ALA A 57 15.68 1.39 2.34
N LEU A 58 16.03 0.72 3.44
CA LEU A 58 16.94 -0.44 3.41
C LEU A 58 16.40 -1.61 2.58
N ASN A 59 15.08 -1.63 2.32
CA ASN A 59 14.41 -2.63 1.47
C ASN A 59 14.17 -2.11 0.04
N ALA A 60 14.65 -0.94 -0.30
CA ALA A 60 14.38 -0.30 -1.58
C ALA A 60 15.21 -0.92 -2.72
N THR A 61 14.68 -0.75 -3.93
CA THR A 61 15.31 -1.20 -5.17
C THR A 61 15.46 -0.08 -6.20
N SER A 62 14.95 1.12 -5.89
CA SER A 62 14.97 2.31 -6.75
C SER A 62 15.73 3.47 -6.12
N THR A 63 16.22 4.38 -6.97
CA THR A 63 16.94 5.60 -6.51
C THR A 63 16.02 6.59 -5.78
N HIS A 64 14.75 6.69 -6.21
CA HIS A 64 13.76 7.56 -5.60
C HIS A 64 12.74 6.73 -4.87
N VAL A 65 12.69 6.90 -3.57
CA VAL A 65 11.82 6.13 -2.67
C VAL A 65 10.90 7.08 -1.93
N MET A 66 9.63 6.68 -1.84
CA MET A 66 8.64 7.32 -1.00
C MET A 66 8.09 6.29 -0.02
N HIS A 67 8.48 6.36 1.24
CA HIS A 67 7.85 5.56 2.29
C HIS A 67 6.55 6.23 2.76
N ILE A 68 5.46 5.48 2.77
CA ILE A 68 4.14 5.95 3.20
C ILE A 68 3.68 5.12 4.39
N GLU A 69 3.41 5.77 5.50
CA GLU A 69 2.89 5.12 6.70
C GLU A 69 1.69 5.89 7.27
N ILE A 70 0.76 5.16 7.90
CA ILE A 70 -0.36 5.73 8.63
C ILE A 70 -0.12 5.59 10.14
N TYR A 71 -0.20 6.72 10.84
CA TYR A 71 -0.18 6.78 12.29
C TYR A 71 -1.57 7.07 12.83
N GLN A 72 -1.73 7.07 14.15
CA GLN A 72 -3.03 7.27 14.80
C GLN A 72 -3.78 8.52 14.31
N HIS A 73 -3.06 9.63 14.08
CA HIS A 73 -3.69 10.93 13.79
C HIS A 73 -3.26 11.55 12.47
N ARG A 74 -2.40 10.90 11.67
CA ARG A 74 -1.90 11.43 10.39
C ARG A 74 -1.27 10.36 9.51
N TRP A 75 -1.18 10.68 8.24
CA TRP A 75 -0.29 10.00 7.31
C TRP A 75 1.05 10.71 7.28
N VAL A 76 2.12 9.96 7.06
CA VAL A 76 3.45 10.50 6.85
C VAL A 76 4.05 9.91 5.58
N MET A 77 4.47 10.79 4.68
CA MET A 77 5.19 10.48 3.47
C MET A 77 6.64 10.91 3.66
N THR A 78 7.57 9.99 3.48
CA THR A 78 9.01 10.25 3.63
C THR A 78 9.75 9.95 2.35
N ALA A 79 10.31 10.99 1.75
CA ALA A 79 11.14 10.87 0.57
C ALA A 79 12.59 10.56 0.96
N VAL A 80 13.11 9.49 0.38
CA VAL A 80 14.48 9.03 0.58
C VAL A 80 15.15 8.86 -0.78
N THR A 81 16.39 9.35 -0.91
CA THR A 81 17.26 8.99 -2.01
C THR A 81 18.14 7.82 -1.59
N THR A 82 18.37 6.90 -2.53
CA THR A 82 19.18 5.70 -2.33
C THR A 82 20.35 5.69 -3.30
N GLY A 83 21.29 4.80 -3.07
CA GLY A 83 22.51 4.64 -3.86
C GLY A 83 23.63 4.15 -2.95
N ASP A 84 24.77 4.82 -2.95
CA ASP A 84 25.90 4.50 -2.04
C ASP A 84 25.55 4.78 -0.56
N HIS A 85 24.52 5.57 -0.34
CA HIS A 85 23.97 5.88 0.98
C HIS A 85 22.47 6.15 0.89
N LEU A 86 21.78 6.00 2.01
CA LEU A 86 20.38 6.36 2.16
C LEU A 86 20.28 7.73 2.80
N GLN A 87 19.47 8.63 2.23
CA GLN A 87 19.27 9.97 2.80
C GLN A 87 17.81 10.41 2.71
N ARG A 88 17.24 10.76 3.85
CA ARG A 88 15.93 11.43 3.88
C ARG A 88 16.06 12.84 3.28
N THR A 89 15.31 13.10 2.23
CA THR A 89 15.26 14.43 1.59
C THR A 89 14.09 15.26 2.09
N HIS A 90 12.94 14.63 2.33
CA HIS A 90 11.73 15.29 2.82
C HIS A 90 10.91 14.38 3.73
N SER A 91 10.16 14.99 4.64
CA SER A 91 9.08 14.34 5.38
C SER A 91 7.85 15.25 5.35
N ILE A 92 6.72 14.71 4.98
CA ILE A 92 5.47 15.41 4.77
C ILE A 92 4.39 14.74 5.59
N ALA A 93 3.82 15.45 6.57
CA ALA A 93 2.57 15.01 7.20
C ALA A 93 1.41 15.38 6.28
N VAL A 94 0.60 14.40 5.89
CA VAL A 94 -0.55 14.58 4.99
C VAL A 94 -1.82 14.53 5.80
N GLY A 95 -2.60 15.62 5.73
CA GLY A 95 -3.80 15.78 6.52
C GLY A 95 -3.52 15.81 8.03
N ASN A 96 -4.60 15.88 8.78
CA ASN A 96 -4.61 15.77 10.24
C ASN A 96 -5.54 14.64 10.71
N ARG A 97 -5.82 13.70 9.82
CA ARG A 97 -6.63 12.49 10.03
C ARG A 97 -5.75 11.29 9.73
N GLY A 98 -5.75 10.31 10.62
CA GLY A 98 -5.00 9.07 10.45
C GLY A 98 -5.86 7.85 10.76
N TRP A 99 -5.25 6.82 11.29
CA TRP A 99 -5.91 5.54 11.57
C TRP A 99 -7.14 5.68 12.46
N SER A 100 -7.06 6.46 13.56
CA SER A 100 -8.20 6.66 14.46
C SER A 100 -9.42 7.22 13.73
N SER A 101 -9.23 8.20 12.85
CA SER A 101 -10.33 8.80 12.09
C SER A 101 -10.97 7.80 11.11
N LEU A 102 -10.19 6.89 10.53
CA LEU A 102 -10.73 5.82 9.68
C LEU A 102 -11.51 4.80 10.51
N MET A 103 -10.96 4.41 11.66
CA MET A 103 -11.62 3.50 12.59
C MET A 103 -12.99 4.03 13.03
N ASP A 104 -13.10 5.32 13.38
CA ASP A 104 -14.36 5.95 13.76
C ASP A 104 -15.38 5.97 12.62
N GLN A 105 -14.93 6.20 11.39
CA GLN A 105 -15.79 6.21 10.21
C GLN A 105 -16.28 4.80 9.85
N TRP A 106 -15.40 3.79 9.90
CA TRP A 106 -15.82 2.39 9.70
C TRP A 106 -16.75 1.91 10.83
N ALA A 107 -16.48 2.28 12.09
CA ALA A 107 -17.36 1.96 13.20
C ALA A 107 -18.74 2.56 13.01
N THR A 108 -18.83 3.82 12.54
CA THR A 108 -20.09 4.47 12.21
C THR A 108 -20.83 3.73 11.08
N LEU A 109 -20.13 3.42 9.98
CA LEU A 109 -20.71 2.69 8.84
C LEU A 109 -21.27 1.32 9.27
N LEU A 110 -20.51 0.58 10.07
CA LEU A 110 -20.89 -0.73 10.57
C LEU A 110 -22.06 -0.63 11.55
N SER A 111 -22.02 0.34 12.47
CA SER A 111 -23.11 0.57 13.43
C SER A 111 -24.42 0.86 12.72
N ASP A 112 -24.41 1.74 11.71
CA ASP A 112 -25.59 2.05 10.90
C ASP A 112 -26.12 0.77 10.21
N ARG A 113 -25.23 -0.09 9.75
CA ARG A 113 -25.59 -1.37 9.12
C ARG A 113 -26.21 -2.34 10.11
N PHE A 114 -25.63 -2.51 11.30
CA PHE A 114 -26.19 -3.35 12.37
C PHE A 114 -27.57 -2.83 12.84
N ILE A 115 -27.74 -1.52 12.92
CA ILE A 115 -29.04 -0.92 13.26
C ILE A 115 -30.08 -1.23 12.16
N ALA A 116 -29.72 -1.05 10.91
CA ALA A 116 -30.63 -1.25 9.77
C ALA A 116 -31.07 -2.71 9.65
N GLU A 117 -30.15 -3.67 9.75
CA GLU A 117 -30.42 -5.09 9.51
C GLU A 117 -30.92 -5.82 10.76
N HIS A 118 -30.42 -5.44 11.94
CA HIS A 118 -30.68 -6.19 13.18
C HIS A 118 -31.35 -5.37 14.28
N ARG A 119 -31.58 -4.07 14.07
CA ARG A 119 -32.06 -3.12 15.10
C ARG A 119 -31.20 -3.16 16.37
N TYR A 120 -29.92 -3.32 16.16
CA TYR A 120 -28.90 -3.41 17.19
C TYR A 120 -27.84 -2.34 16.99
N ASP A 121 -27.62 -1.51 18.00
CA ASP A 121 -26.56 -0.50 18.00
C ASP A 121 -25.38 -1.02 18.82
N PRO A 122 -24.27 -1.42 18.19
CA PRO A 122 -23.08 -1.90 18.89
C PRO A 122 -22.41 -0.80 19.73
N THR A 123 -22.65 0.48 19.44
CA THR A 123 -22.05 1.61 20.19
C THR A 123 -22.83 1.96 21.45
N HIS A 124 -23.99 1.34 21.71
CA HIS A 124 -24.81 1.64 22.86
C HIS A 124 -24.20 1.20 24.21
N GLN A 125 -23.30 0.21 24.20
CA GLN A 125 -22.63 -0.29 25.38
C GLN A 125 -21.12 -0.37 25.14
N ALA A 126 -20.33 0.05 26.14
CA ALA A 126 -18.86 0.07 26.02
C ALA A 126 -18.24 -1.28 25.61
N ALA A 127 -18.79 -2.39 26.09
CA ALA A 127 -18.27 -3.73 25.73
C ALA A 127 -18.49 -4.08 24.26
N SER A 128 -19.65 -3.75 23.70
CA SER A 128 -19.95 -4.01 22.28
C SER A 128 -19.24 -3.01 21.36
N GLU A 129 -19.12 -1.76 21.81
CA GLU A 129 -18.31 -0.76 21.12
C GLU A 129 -16.84 -1.18 21.04
N GLN A 130 -16.25 -1.62 22.13
CA GLN A 130 -14.90 -2.13 22.16
C GLN A 130 -14.74 -3.34 21.21
N ALA A 131 -15.68 -4.29 21.27
CA ALA A 131 -15.67 -5.45 20.38
C ALA A 131 -15.75 -5.04 18.89
N LEU A 132 -16.57 -4.03 18.56
CA LEU A 132 -16.64 -3.47 17.20
C LEU A 132 -15.27 -2.95 16.74
N TYR A 133 -14.63 -2.10 17.55
CA TYR A 133 -13.31 -1.54 17.22
C TYR A 133 -12.22 -2.61 17.13
N ASP A 134 -12.24 -3.62 17.98
CA ASP A 134 -11.27 -4.71 17.98
C ASP A 134 -11.36 -5.57 16.71
N HIS A 135 -12.57 -5.71 16.15
CA HIS A 135 -12.81 -6.55 14.97
C HIS A 135 -12.61 -5.82 13.64
N ILE A 136 -12.73 -4.50 13.56
CA ILE A 136 -12.55 -3.75 12.30
C ILE A 136 -11.23 -4.09 11.60
N PRO A 137 -10.04 -4.12 12.26
CA PRO A 137 -8.79 -4.48 11.60
C PRO A 137 -8.79 -5.91 11.06
N VAL A 138 -9.49 -6.83 11.72
CA VAL A 138 -9.62 -8.24 11.28
C VAL A 138 -10.44 -8.32 9.99
N TRP A 139 -11.57 -7.61 9.93
CA TRP A 139 -12.43 -7.58 8.74
C TRP A 139 -11.77 -6.85 7.57
N LEU A 140 -10.97 -5.81 7.82
CA LEU A 140 -10.16 -5.16 6.79
C LEU A 140 -9.09 -6.09 6.21
N GLY A 141 -8.58 -7.02 7.00
CA GLY A 141 -7.63 -8.04 6.56
C GLY A 141 -8.25 -9.16 5.71
N ASP A 142 -9.57 -9.39 5.85
CA ASP A 142 -10.33 -10.34 5.03
C ASP A 142 -11.69 -9.73 4.61
N PRO A 143 -11.71 -8.90 3.54
CA PRO A 143 -12.92 -8.23 3.09
C PRO A 143 -14.05 -9.18 2.62
N ASN A 144 -13.74 -10.45 2.38
CA ASN A 144 -14.73 -11.46 1.99
C ASN A 144 -15.43 -12.07 3.20
N SER A 145 -14.89 -11.90 4.40
CA SER A 145 -15.51 -12.35 5.64
C SER A 145 -16.54 -11.30 6.11
N PRO A 146 -17.83 -11.65 6.18
CA PRO A 146 -18.85 -10.69 6.58
C PRO A 146 -18.66 -10.27 8.05
N PRO A 147 -18.71 -8.97 8.37
CA PRO A 147 -18.63 -8.46 9.73
C PRO A 147 -19.67 -9.10 10.66
N SER A 148 -19.22 -9.66 11.77
CA SER A 148 -20.07 -10.38 12.71
C SER A 148 -19.71 -10.04 14.16
N LEU A 149 -20.73 -9.74 14.97
CA LEU A 149 -20.59 -9.46 16.40
C LEU A 149 -21.47 -10.41 17.21
N ASP A 150 -20.90 -10.93 18.29
CA ASP A 150 -21.65 -11.76 19.23
C ASP A 150 -22.40 -10.86 20.20
N VAL A 151 -23.71 -11.09 20.31
CA VAL A 151 -24.63 -10.33 21.17
C VAL A 151 -25.42 -11.30 22.03
N GLY A 152 -24.99 -11.50 23.26
CA GLY A 152 -25.52 -12.55 24.12
C GLY A 152 -25.19 -13.94 23.57
N GLU A 153 -26.21 -14.76 23.33
CA GLU A 153 -26.05 -16.11 22.77
C GLU A 153 -26.17 -16.13 21.23
N ALA A 154 -26.41 -14.98 20.58
CA ALA A 154 -26.61 -14.89 19.14
C ALA A 154 -25.50 -14.10 18.45
N SER A 155 -24.99 -14.60 17.33
CA SER A 155 -24.11 -13.86 16.43
C SER A 155 -24.94 -13.09 15.40
N ARG A 156 -24.63 -11.82 15.20
CA ARG A 156 -25.26 -10.93 14.23
C ARG A 156 -24.26 -10.58 13.15
N THR A 157 -24.62 -10.85 11.93
CA THR A 157 -23.76 -10.67 10.77
C THR A 157 -24.35 -9.63 9.83
N VAL A 158 -23.54 -8.72 9.32
CA VAL A 158 -23.92 -7.71 8.33
C VAL A 158 -23.07 -7.84 7.09
N SER A 159 -23.55 -7.29 5.97
CA SER A 159 -22.83 -7.31 4.71
C SER A 159 -22.38 -5.92 4.32
N LEU A 160 -21.10 -5.78 3.97
CA LEU A 160 -20.54 -4.59 3.35
C LEU A 160 -19.86 -4.98 2.04
N SER A 161 -20.13 -4.24 1.00
CA SER A 161 -19.41 -4.37 -0.26
C SER A 161 -17.99 -3.76 -0.18
N GLU A 162 -17.09 -4.21 -1.02
CA GLU A 162 -15.76 -3.63 -1.13
C GLU A 162 -15.80 -2.11 -1.41
N ALA A 163 -16.78 -1.66 -2.22
CA ALA A 163 -16.99 -0.25 -2.52
C ALA A 163 -17.35 0.56 -1.26
N GLU A 164 -18.14 0.01 -0.35
CA GLU A 164 -18.49 0.67 0.91
C GLU A 164 -17.26 0.77 1.84
N TRP A 165 -16.46 -0.29 1.95
CA TRP A 165 -15.19 -0.24 2.69
C TRP A 165 -14.23 0.84 2.15
N LYS A 166 -14.07 0.91 0.81
CA LYS A 166 -13.23 1.89 0.12
C LYS A 166 -13.75 3.32 0.23
N SER A 167 -15.07 3.51 0.26
CA SER A 167 -15.68 4.85 0.31
C SER A 167 -15.26 5.65 1.54
N VAL A 168 -15.07 4.97 2.67
CA VAL A 168 -14.66 5.57 3.95
C VAL A 168 -13.29 6.26 3.86
N CYS A 169 -12.35 5.65 3.14
CA CYS A 169 -10.96 6.15 3.05
C CYS A 169 -10.68 6.98 1.78
N SER A 170 -11.65 7.11 0.88
CA SER A 170 -11.46 7.73 -0.45
C SER A 170 -10.92 9.16 -0.40
N GLU A 171 -11.41 10.00 0.52
CA GLU A 171 -10.96 11.39 0.68
C GLU A 171 -9.51 11.46 1.14
N GLN A 172 -9.13 10.64 2.14
CA GLN A 172 -7.77 10.62 2.66
C GLN A 172 -6.79 10.06 1.62
N ILE A 173 -7.19 9.03 0.87
CA ILE A 173 -6.39 8.49 -0.25
C ILE A 173 -6.20 9.56 -1.34
N ALA A 174 -7.25 10.28 -1.73
CA ALA A 174 -7.15 11.34 -2.74
C ALA A 174 -6.20 12.46 -2.30
N GLU A 175 -6.25 12.87 -1.03
CA GLU A 175 -5.32 13.87 -0.47
C GLU A 175 -3.87 13.37 -0.52
N LEU A 176 -3.65 12.09 -0.16
CA LEU A 176 -2.34 11.46 -0.22
C LEU A 176 -1.79 11.40 -1.64
N MET A 177 -2.61 10.95 -2.60
CA MET A 177 -2.23 10.88 -4.02
C MET A 177 -1.88 12.26 -4.58
N ASN A 178 -2.71 13.26 -4.32
CA ASN A 178 -2.44 14.64 -4.75
C ASN A 178 -1.11 15.17 -4.18
N THR A 179 -0.82 14.82 -2.92
CA THR A 179 0.44 15.20 -2.27
C THR A 179 1.63 14.52 -2.92
N LEU A 180 1.51 13.22 -3.23
CA LEU A 180 2.56 12.44 -3.89
C LEU A 180 2.83 12.95 -5.31
N VAL A 181 1.79 13.11 -6.12
CA VAL A 181 1.90 13.66 -7.49
C VAL A 181 2.54 15.05 -7.46
N GLY A 182 2.03 15.93 -6.60
CA GLY A 182 2.61 17.27 -6.44
C GLY A 182 4.07 17.26 -5.93
N TYR A 183 4.50 16.26 -5.17
CA TYR A 183 5.90 16.08 -4.79
C TYR A 183 6.75 15.65 -5.99
N ILE A 184 6.30 14.65 -6.76
CA ILE A 184 6.98 14.14 -7.96
C ILE A 184 7.19 15.28 -8.98
N GLU A 185 6.14 16.05 -9.26
CA GLU A 185 6.17 17.17 -10.22
C GLU A 185 7.10 18.29 -9.77
N ARG A 186 6.97 18.76 -8.51
CA ARG A 186 7.77 19.87 -7.98
C ARG A 186 9.26 19.57 -7.96
N ASN A 187 9.64 18.31 -7.72
CA ASN A 187 11.03 17.88 -7.68
C ASN A 187 11.52 17.37 -9.04
N ASN A 188 10.67 17.40 -10.08
CA ASN A 188 10.99 16.94 -11.43
C ASN A 188 11.69 15.55 -11.40
N LEU A 189 11.14 14.64 -10.60
CA LEU A 189 11.72 13.31 -10.44
C LEU A 189 11.60 12.56 -11.77
N LYS A 190 12.75 12.10 -12.27
CA LYS A 190 12.83 11.34 -13.51
C LYS A 190 13.06 9.86 -13.19
N GLY A 191 12.28 9.01 -13.85
CA GLY A 191 12.32 7.58 -13.63
C GLY A 191 11.30 7.11 -12.58
N PRO A 192 11.29 5.82 -12.28
CA PRO A 192 10.33 5.25 -11.37
C PRO A 192 10.55 5.75 -9.93
N VAL A 193 9.44 6.07 -9.25
CA VAL A 193 9.39 6.35 -7.83
C VAL A 193 8.85 5.10 -7.14
N GLU A 194 9.68 4.45 -6.34
CA GLU A 194 9.26 3.30 -5.54
C GLU A 194 8.52 3.78 -4.30
N VAL A 195 7.25 3.40 -4.19
CA VAL A 195 6.44 3.65 -2.99
C VAL A 195 6.52 2.42 -2.09
N LEU A 196 7.23 2.55 -0.98
CA LEU A 196 7.24 1.56 0.09
C LEU A 196 6.04 1.83 0.99
N LEU A 197 5.00 1.03 0.80
CA LEU A 197 3.76 1.16 1.55
C LEU A 197 3.87 0.39 2.86
N GLY A 198 3.87 1.09 3.98
CA GLY A 198 3.99 0.52 5.31
C GLY A 198 2.87 -0.48 5.60
N HIS A 199 3.15 -1.44 6.47
CA HIS A 199 2.24 -2.54 6.75
C HIS A 199 0.83 -2.07 7.17
N HIS A 200 0.73 -1.11 8.07
CA HIS A 200 -0.57 -0.58 8.50
C HIS A 200 -1.27 0.21 7.39
N ALA A 201 -0.51 1.00 6.64
CA ALA A 201 -1.03 1.75 5.50
C ALA A 201 -1.62 0.82 4.43
N ALA A 202 -0.99 -0.32 4.19
CA ALA A 202 -1.45 -1.30 3.19
C ALA A 202 -2.80 -1.94 3.53
N HIS A 203 -3.23 -1.92 4.79
CA HIS A 203 -4.55 -2.41 5.20
C HIS A 203 -5.69 -1.43 4.89
N VAL A 204 -5.37 -0.20 4.47
CA VAL A 204 -6.40 0.76 4.06
C VAL A 204 -6.94 0.38 2.68
N PRO A 205 -8.26 0.04 2.58
CA PRO A 205 -8.84 -0.46 1.35
C PRO A 205 -8.69 0.51 0.17
N GLY A 206 -8.13 0.01 -0.92
CA GLY A 206 -7.98 0.76 -2.18
C GLY A 206 -6.69 1.59 -2.28
N ILE A 207 -5.87 1.72 -1.24
CA ILE A 207 -4.68 2.57 -1.29
C ILE A 207 -3.63 2.07 -2.30
N ALA A 208 -3.29 0.79 -2.25
CA ALA A 208 -2.28 0.23 -3.17
C ALA A 208 -2.71 0.41 -4.63
N GLN A 209 -3.96 0.02 -4.93
CA GLN A 209 -4.54 0.18 -6.26
C GLN A 209 -4.55 1.65 -6.72
N SER A 210 -4.86 2.59 -5.82
CA SER A 210 -4.85 4.01 -6.16
C SER A 210 -3.45 4.53 -6.46
N LEU A 211 -2.45 4.10 -5.70
CA LEU A 211 -1.05 4.49 -5.92
C LEU A 211 -0.49 3.92 -7.22
N GLU A 212 -0.87 2.69 -7.58
CA GLU A 212 -0.48 2.04 -8.85
C GLU A 212 -1.06 2.72 -10.09
N LEU A 213 -2.09 3.59 -9.94
CA LEU A 213 -2.64 4.39 -11.04
C LEU A 213 -1.77 5.61 -11.39
N ILE A 214 -0.79 5.96 -10.55
CA ILE A 214 0.10 7.11 -10.80
C ILE A 214 1.22 6.67 -11.73
N ASP A 215 1.34 7.36 -12.86
CA ASP A 215 2.39 7.04 -13.84
C ASP A 215 3.79 7.14 -13.23
N GLY A 216 4.61 6.13 -13.49
CA GLY A 216 5.97 6.07 -12.98
C GLY A 216 6.10 5.69 -11.50
N VAL A 217 5.01 5.33 -10.83
CA VAL A 217 5.01 4.82 -9.46
C VAL A 217 5.03 3.29 -9.45
N VAL A 218 5.89 2.71 -8.62
CA VAL A 218 5.96 1.28 -8.35
C VAL A 218 5.65 1.07 -6.88
N VAL A 219 4.63 0.28 -6.56
CA VAL A 219 4.21 0.05 -5.17
C VAL A 219 4.78 -1.25 -4.64
N THR A 220 5.48 -1.17 -3.52
CA THR A 220 5.97 -2.33 -2.76
C THR A 220 5.30 -2.33 -1.39
N VAL A 221 4.43 -3.31 -1.14
CA VAL A 221 3.79 -3.49 0.17
C VAL A 221 4.78 -4.14 1.13
N MET A 222 5.04 -3.48 2.25
CA MET A 222 5.96 -3.96 3.27
C MET A 222 5.29 -4.94 4.22
N LYS A 223 6.00 -6.02 4.57
CA LYS A 223 5.57 -6.91 5.66
C LYS A 223 5.80 -6.24 7.02
N SER A 224 5.07 -6.67 8.05
CA SER A 224 5.15 -6.10 9.40
C SER A 224 6.55 -6.10 10.01
N ASP A 225 7.38 -7.06 9.64
CA ASP A 225 8.74 -7.25 10.17
C ASP A 225 9.86 -6.77 9.23
N SER A 226 9.53 -6.30 8.01
CA SER A 226 10.53 -5.94 6.99
C SER A 226 11.51 -4.89 7.49
N VAL A 227 10.99 -3.80 8.08
CA VAL A 227 11.82 -2.70 8.59
C VAL A 227 12.69 -3.16 9.76
N SER A 228 12.11 -3.85 10.74
CA SER A 228 12.84 -4.32 11.92
C SER A 228 13.90 -5.35 11.56
N THR A 229 13.64 -6.21 10.58
CA THR A 229 14.60 -7.21 10.09
C THR A 229 15.76 -6.53 9.37
N ALA A 230 15.49 -5.58 8.48
CA ALA A 230 16.53 -4.82 7.77
C ALA A 230 17.42 -4.03 8.74
N VAL A 231 16.80 -3.32 9.70
CA VAL A 231 17.55 -2.56 10.73
C VAL A 231 18.41 -3.49 11.58
N ARG A 232 17.92 -4.67 11.94
CA ARG A 232 18.68 -5.65 12.73
C ARG A 232 19.91 -6.15 11.98
N THR A 233 19.81 -6.35 10.67
CA THR A 233 20.93 -6.75 9.81
C THR A 233 22.06 -5.70 9.81
N HIS A 234 21.72 -4.42 9.94
CA HIS A 234 22.64 -3.30 9.94
C HIS A 234 22.88 -2.68 11.32
N GLY A 235 22.45 -3.37 12.40
CA GLY A 235 22.41 -2.83 13.75
C GLY A 235 23.74 -2.28 14.24
N ASP A 236 24.84 -3.01 14.05
CA ASP A 236 26.19 -2.59 14.47
C ASP A 236 26.65 -1.34 13.71
N THR A 237 26.39 -1.27 12.41
CA THR A 237 26.71 -0.09 11.60
C THR A 237 25.94 1.12 12.09
N ILE A 238 24.62 0.98 12.32
CA ILE A 238 23.76 2.08 12.78
C ILE A 238 24.18 2.55 14.18
N ALA A 239 24.47 1.62 15.09
CA ALA A 239 24.89 1.94 16.45
C ALA A 239 26.27 2.64 16.52
N SER A 240 27.13 2.39 15.53
CA SER A 240 28.48 2.97 15.47
C SER A 240 28.57 4.34 14.79
N LEU A 241 27.46 4.87 14.25
CA LEU A 241 27.46 6.15 13.53
C LEU A 241 27.84 7.35 14.38
N SER A 242 27.56 7.28 15.68
CA SER A 242 27.90 8.34 16.63
C SER A 242 28.15 7.75 18.02
N ALA A 243 29.04 8.39 18.77
CA ALA A 243 29.22 8.06 20.19
C ALA A 243 28.04 8.50 21.07
N ASP A 244 27.32 9.52 20.63
CA ASP A 244 26.11 10.04 21.29
C ASP A 244 24.86 9.57 20.56
N VAL A 245 23.76 9.46 21.30
CA VAL A 245 22.45 9.13 20.70
C VAL A 245 21.99 10.28 19.81
N THR A 246 21.91 10.02 18.52
CA THR A 246 21.50 11.02 17.52
C THR A 246 20.28 10.55 16.74
N HIS A 247 19.56 11.51 16.15
CA HIS A 247 18.51 11.23 15.17
C HIS A 247 19.16 10.99 13.80
N VAL A 248 19.13 9.73 13.36
CA VAL A 248 19.77 9.28 12.13
C VAL A 248 18.79 9.43 10.98
N VAL A 249 19.08 10.36 10.08
CA VAL A 249 18.32 10.64 8.85
C VAL A 249 19.11 10.32 7.58
N GLN A 250 20.31 9.82 7.75
CA GLN A 250 21.20 9.36 6.68
C GLN A 250 21.96 8.13 7.16
N LEU A 251 22.05 7.11 6.30
CA LEU A 251 22.84 5.91 6.56
C LEU A 251 23.91 5.74 5.48
N PRO A 252 25.19 5.49 5.84
CA PRO A 252 26.25 5.16 4.89
C PRO A 252 26.16 3.68 4.48
N ILE A 253 24.98 3.28 4.04
CA ILE A 253 24.66 1.91 3.62
C ILE A 253 24.09 2.03 2.21
N GLY A 254 24.74 1.41 1.26
CA GLY A 254 24.24 1.28 -0.11
C GLY A 254 23.16 0.20 -0.18
N VAL A 255 22.25 0.37 -1.11
CA VAL A 255 21.27 -0.64 -1.49
C VAL A 255 21.47 -1.03 -2.94
N ASP A 256 21.27 -2.29 -3.26
CA ASP A 256 21.34 -2.77 -4.64
C ASP A 256 20.15 -2.22 -5.42
N ILE A 257 20.45 -1.22 -6.26
CA ILE A 257 19.45 -0.65 -7.16
C ILE A 257 19.28 -1.64 -8.31
N THR A 258 18.21 -2.38 -8.27
CA THR A 258 17.79 -3.17 -9.43
C THR A 258 17.16 -2.20 -10.43
N PRO A 259 17.64 -2.11 -11.68
CA PRO A 259 16.92 -1.34 -12.67
C PRO A 259 15.49 -1.91 -12.76
N HIS A 260 14.52 -1.20 -12.20
CA HIS A 260 13.15 -1.50 -12.59
C HIS A 260 13.11 -1.30 -14.10
N THR A 261 13.03 -2.38 -14.83
CA THR A 261 12.62 -2.32 -16.23
C THR A 261 11.40 -1.41 -16.21
N GLN A 262 11.51 -0.25 -16.91
CA GLN A 262 10.37 0.63 -17.11
C GLN A 262 9.17 -0.29 -17.30
N HIS A 263 8.13 -0.11 -16.49
CA HIS A 263 6.91 -0.88 -16.69
C HIS A 263 6.64 -0.86 -18.19
N ALA A 264 6.53 -2.02 -18.79
CA ALA A 264 6.14 -2.11 -20.19
C ALA A 264 4.94 -1.16 -20.35
N PRO A 265 4.96 -0.27 -21.33
CA PRO A 265 3.93 0.75 -21.46
C PRO A 265 2.57 0.07 -21.28
N ARG A 266 1.70 0.70 -20.50
CA ARG A 266 0.40 0.11 -20.14
C ARG A 266 -0.38 -0.23 -21.40
N ALA A 267 -0.93 -1.41 -21.46
CA ALA A 267 -1.85 -1.80 -22.53
C ALA A 267 -3.11 -0.93 -22.46
N THR A 268 -3.32 -0.06 -23.41
CA THR A 268 -4.47 0.89 -23.43
C THR A 268 -5.48 0.56 -24.51
N HIS A 269 -5.06 -0.15 -25.55
CA HIS A 269 -5.92 -0.48 -26.67
C HIS A 269 -5.64 -1.90 -27.20
N LEU A 270 -6.69 -2.48 -27.76
CA LEU A 270 -6.62 -3.69 -28.56
C LEU A 270 -6.75 -3.30 -30.04
N LEU A 271 -5.72 -3.58 -30.85
CA LEU A 271 -5.66 -3.27 -32.26
C LEU A 271 -6.14 -4.49 -33.06
N CYS A 272 -7.16 -4.29 -33.91
CA CYS A 272 -7.65 -5.27 -34.85
C CYS A 272 -7.55 -4.67 -36.27
N GLY A 273 -6.59 -5.13 -37.08
CA GLY A 273 -6.28 -4.54 -38.37
C GLY A 273 -5.86 -3.08 -38.24
N SER A 274 -6.65 -2.16 -38.81
CA SER A 274 -6.40 -0.70 -38.72
C SER A 274 -7.22 0.00 -37.65
N ARG A 275 -7.95 -0.73 -36.81
CA ARG A 275 -8.84 -0.16 -35.78
C ARG A 275 -8.39 -0.53 -34.39
N ALA A 276 -8.14 0.48 -33.55
CA ALA A 276 -7.87 0.33 -32.15
C ALA A 276 -9.17 0.49 -31.33
N ILE A 277 -9.36 -0.39 -30.34
CA ILE A 277 -10.47 -0.32 -29.38
C ILE A 277 -9.84 -0.11 -28.00
N ARG A 278 -10.28 0.93 -27.31
CA ARG A 278 -9.77 1.27 -25.99
C ARG A 278 -10.17 0.25 -24.96
N ILE A 279 -9.25 -0.07 -24.05
CA ILE A 279 -9.47 -0.90 -22.89
C ILE A 279 -9.74 0.05 -21.73
N ASP A 280 -11.03 0.35 -21.49
CA ASP A 280 -11.46 1.08 -20.28
C ASP A 280 -11.68 0.01 -19.21
N ASN A 281 -11.31 0.12 -18.01
CA ASN A 281 -11.42 -0.85 -16.89
C ASN A 281 -11.51 -2.35 -17.29
N SER A 282 -12.40 -2.70 -18.24
CA SER A 282 -12.48 -4.00 -18.89
C SER A 282 -12.94 -3.88 -20.34
N LEU A 283 -12.50 -4.82 -21.20
CA LEU A 283 -12.94 -4.98 -22.57
C LEU A 283 -13.27 -6.45 -22.83
N ASP A 284 -14.57 -6.75 -22.94
CA ASP A 284 -15.05 -8.10 -23.29
C ASP A 284 -15.06 -8.28 -24.80
N VAL A 285 -14.43 -9.33 -25.31
CA VAL A 285 -14.33 -9.64 -26.72
C VAL A 285 -15.08 -10.94 -27.02
N ILE A 286 -16.13 -10.85 -27.83
CA ILE A 286 -16.96 -12.02 -28.21
C ILE A 286 -16.29 -12.81 -29.36
N GLY A 287 -15.72 -12.10 -30.33
CA GLY A 287 -15.14 -12.72 -31.51
C GLY A 287 -14.96 -11.73 -32.65
N ILE A 288 -14.73 -12.27 -33.85
CA ILE A 288 -14.54 -11.50 -35.07
C ILE A 288 -15.67 -11.81 -36.03
N GLN A 289 -16.40 -10.78 -36.48
CA GLN A 289 -17.44 -10.90 -37.50
C GLN A 289 -17.16 -9.98 -38.68
N ASN A 290 -17.12 -10.53 -39.91
CA ASN A 290 -16.83 -9.76 -41.13
C ASN A 290 -15.50 -8.98 -41.05
N GLY A 291 -14.48 -9.52 -40.42
CA GLY A 291 -13.18 -8.88 -40.25
C GLY A 291 -13.18 -7.73 -39.24
N ARG A 292 -14.20 -7.62 -38.36
CA ARG A 292 -14.31 -6.62 -37.31
C ARG A 292 -14.42 -7.29 -35.97
N LEU A 293 -13.72 -6.71 -34.98
CA LEU A 293 -13.86 -7.11 -33.59
C LEU A 293 -15.26 -6.78 -33.08
N VAL A 294 -15.89 -7.75 -32.42
CA VAL A 294 -17.17 -7.59 -31.71
C VAL A 294 -16.86 -7.61 -30.22
N ALA A 295 -17.12 -6.48 -29.57
CA ALA A 295 -16.90 -6.29 -28.13
C ALA A 295 -18.23 -6.09 -27.39
N GLY A 296 -18.27 -6.48 -26.11
CA GLY A 296 -19.44 -6.42 -25.24
C GLY A 296 -20.37 -7.62 -25.43
N GLY A 297 -21.18 -7.95 -24.43
CA GLY A 297 -22.19 -9.04 -24.48
C GLY A 297 -21.99 -10.08 -23.38
N ASN A 298 -22.86 -11.11 -23.36
CA ASN A 298 -22.95 -12.05 -22.24
C ASN A 298 -22.12 -13.35 -22.41
N ASP A 299 -21.38 -13.51 -23.51
CA ASP A 299 -20.57 -14.71 -23.77
C ASP A 299 -19.27 -14.34 -24.47
N PRO A 300 -18.33 -13.68 -23.79
CA PRO A 300 -17.06 -13.28 -24.38
C PRO A 300 -16.15 -14.48 -24.64
N ALA A 301 -15.30 -14.36 -25.63
CA ALA A 301 -14.20 -15.30 -25.88
C ALA A 301 -13.08 -15.10 -24.86
N PHE A 302 -12.82 -13.84 -24.54
CA PHE A 302 -11.92 -13.42 -23.49
C PHE A 302 -12.27 -12.01 -23.03
N SER A 303 -11.78 -11.64 -21.83
CA SER A 303 -11.84 -10.29 -21.30
C SER A 303 -10.42 -9.74 -21.10
N LEU A 304 -10.21 -8.48 -21.40
CA LEU A 304 -9.02 -7.73 -21.00
C LEU A 304 -9.41 -6.85 -19.82
N ILE A 305 -8.83 -7.10 -18.66
CA ILE A 305 -9.19 -6.45 -17.40
C ILE A 305 -7.99 -5.63 -16.92
N GLN A 306 -8.21 -4.33 -16.66
CA GLN A 306 -7.18 -3.46 -16.13
C GLN A 306 -7.13 -3.52 -14.61
N HIS A 307 -5.97 -3.93 -14.08
CA HIS A 307 -5.65 -3.89 -12.65
C HIS A 307 -4.45 -2.97 -12.43
N GLY A 308 -4.70 -1.69 -12.17
CA GLY A 308 -3.63 -0.70 -12.02
C GLY A 308 -2.80 -0.56 -13.32
N ALA A 309 -1.48 -0.75 -13.21
CA ALA A 309 -0.57 -0.72 -14.36
C ALA A 309 -0.57 -2.02 -15.20
N ARG A 310 -1.22 -3.07 -14.73
CA ARG A 310 -1.28 -4.37 -15.41
C ARG A 310 -2.57 -4.51 -16.19
N THR A 311 -2.50 -5.25 -17.30
CA THR A 311 -3.68 -5.70 -18.03
C THR A 311 -3.67 -7.22 -18.04
N LEU A 312 -4.75 -7.80 -17.54
CA LEU A 312 -4.95 -9.25 -17.48
C LEU A 312 -5.79 -9.68 -18.66
N LEU A 313 -5.32 -10.68 -19.40
CA LEU A 313 -6.13 -11.46 -20.33
C LEU A 313 -6.82 -12.57 -19.53
N ASP A 314 -8.14 -12.55 -19.49
CA ASP A 314 -8.96 -13.59 -18.85
C ASP A 314 -9.71 -14.37 -19.95
N PRO A 315 -9.21 -15.55 -20.37
CA PRO A 315 -9.82 -16.34 -21.42
C PRO A 315 -11.07 -17.07 -20.90
N HIS A 316 -12.20 -16.93 -21.59
CA HIS A 316 -13.42 -17.71 -21.32
C HIS A 316 -13.52 -18.95 -22.22
N ARG A 317 -12.71 -19.01 -23.27
CA ARG A 317 -12.44 -20.18 -24.11
C ARG A 317 -10.96 -20.17 -24.54
N SER A 318 -10.46 -21.27 -25.08
CA SER A 318 -9.06 -21.32 -25.54
C SER A 318 -8.78 -20.23 -26.56
N VAL A 319 -7.79 -19.37 -26.27
CA VAL A 319 -7.22 -18.38 -27.20
C VAL A 319 -5.73 -18.62 -27.35
N VAL A 320 -5.12 -18.03 -28.38
CA VAL A 320 -3.68 -18.15 -28.58
C VAL A 320 -3.02 -16.83 -28.24
N LEU A 321 -2.15 -16.82 -27.21
CA LEU A 321 -1.35 -15.68 -26.82
C LEU A 321 0.10 -15.89 -27.28
N ASN A 322 0.61 -14.99 -28.12
CA ASN A 322 1.99 -15.07 -28.66
C ASN A 322 2.34 -16.44 -29.24
N GLY A 323 1.39 -17.06 -29.95
CA GLY A 323 1.57 -18.38 -30.56
C GLY A 323 1.36 -19.58 -29.63
N THR A 324 1.04 -19.35 -28.35
CA THR A 324 0.79 -20.43 -27.37
C THR A 324 -0.68 -20.43 -26.97
N ALA A 325 -1.35 -21.59 -27.06
CA ALA A 325 -2.73 -21.71 -26.60
C ALA A 325 -2.81 -21.55 -25.06
N THR A 326 -3.70 -20.70 -24.60
CA THR A 326 -3.94 -20.46 -23.18
C THR A 326 -5.42 -20.54 -22.85
N VAL A 327 -5.72 -21.02 -21.66
CA VAL A 327 -7.05 -21.04 -21.04
C VAL A 327 -7.01 -20.42 -19.64
N ASP A 328 -5.79 -20.09 -19.17
CA ASP A 328 -5.57 -19.49 -17.86
C ASP A 328 -5.35 -17.99 -18.00
N ALA A 329 -5.75 -17.25 -16.97
CA ALA A 329 -5.55 -15.81 -16.91
C ALA A 329 -4.05 -15.47 -16.92
N SER A 330 -3.65 -14.50 -17.75
CA SER A 330 -2.26 -14.15 -18.00
C SER A 330 -2.09 -12.63 -18.12
N ASP A 331 -1.02 -12.08 -17.56
CA ASP A 331 -0.65 -10.67 -17.78
C ASP A 331 -0.27 -10.47 -19.26
N VAL A 332 -0.76 -9.38 -19.85
CA VAL A 332 -0.43 -8.96 -21.22
C VAL A 332 0.17 -7.56 -21.24
N VAL A 333 1.12 -7.36 -22.15
CA VAL A 333 1.83 -6.10 -22.34
C VAL A 333 1.71 -5.60 -23.78
N PRO A 334 1.92 -4.31 -24.06
CA PRO A 334 1.98 -3.80 -25.42
C PRO A 334 3.00 -4.55 -26.27
N GLY A 335 2.57 -4.97 -27.44
CA GLY A 335 3.31 -5.85 -28.36
C GLY A 335 2.85 -7.31 -28.32
N ASP A 336 2.12 -7.74 -27.29
CA ASP A 336 1.54 -9.08 -27.26
C ASP A 336 0.45 -9.22 -28.33
N VAL A 337 0.35 -10.45 -28.86
CA VAL A 337 -0.60 -10.80 -29.92
C VAL A 337 -1.53 -11.89 -29.45
N ILE A 338 -2.83 -11.59 -29.50
CA ILE A 338 -3.89 -12.55 -29.21
C ILE A 338 -4.50 -12.99 -30.56
N SER A 339 -4.36 -14.26 -30.90
CA SER A 339 -4.99 -14.80 -32.10
C SER A 339 -6.37 -15.37 -31.76
N LEU A 340 -7.39 -14.87 -32.44
CA LEU A 340 -8.80 -15.26 -32.30
C LEU A 340 -9.45 -15.36 -33.69
N ASP A 341 -10.15 -16.46 -33.96
CA ASP A 341 -10.89 -16.70 -35.24
C ASP A 341 -10.02 -16.45 -36.49
N SER A 342 -8.74 -16.86 -36.45
CA SER A 342 -7.75 -16.69 -37.52
C SER A 342 -7.32 -15.23 -37.79
N MET A 343 -7.55 -14.33 -36.86
CA MET A 343 -7.04 -12.96 -36.88
C MET A 343 -6.17 -12.67 -35.65
N ASP A 344 -5.14 -11.88 -35.89
CA ASP A 344 -4.25 -11.41 -34.87
C ASP A 344 -4.69 -10.04 -34.33
N LEU A 345 -4.83 -9.97 -33.03
CA LEU A 345 -5.18 -8.77 -32.26
C LEU A 345 -3.94 -8.36 -31.47
N MET A 346 -3.45 -7.16 -31.67
CA MET A 346 -2.24 -6.68 -30.98
C MET A 346 -2.62 -5.76 -29.81
N ILE A 347 -1.98 -6.01 -28.69
CA ILE A 347 -2.06 -5.10 -27.54
C ILE A 347 -1.16 -3.90 -27.82
N ILE A 348 -1.68 -2.68 -27.68
CA ILE A 348 -0.90 -1.44 -27.86
C ILE A 348 -1.11 -0.47 -26.69
N SER A 349 -0.18 0.49 -26.52
CA SER A 349 -0.33 1.59 -25.57
C SER A 349 -0.50 2.92 -26.30
N ASP A 350 -1.13 3.88 -25.65
CA ASP A 350 -1.02 5.29 -26.01
C ASP A 350 0.42 5.74 -25.74
N ALA A 351 1.03 6.41 -26.71
CA ALA A 351 2.38 6.98 -26.59
C ALA A 351 2.37 8.27 -25.75
#